data_c8e843ce2feff0a7bb1119f6bcb449e2
#
_entry.id   c8e843ce2feff0a7bb1119f6bcb449e2
#
_cell.length_a   1.000
_cell.length_b   1.000
_cell.length_c   1.000
_cell.angle_alpha   90.00
_cell.angle_beta   90.00
_cell.angle_gamma   90.00
#
_symmetry.space_group_name_H-M   'P 1'
#
loop_
_entity.id
_entity.type
_entity.pdbx_description
1 polymer ?
#
loop_
_entity_poly.entity_id
_entity_poly.type
_entity_poly.pdbx_seq_one_letter_code
_entity_poly.pdbx_strand_id
1 'polypeptide(L)'
;PHVRIEENEEFLLYQSGETKAVVDKRPDSWGIRFLDGDRELTSTGFRNMANIRNNETGRTYTVEALAIDVDESIYGLGERFTPFVKNGQVVEMWNEDGGTSSEIAYKNIPFYITNKGYGVLVDNEGDVSFEIASEKVERVQFSVEGERLDYYVINGKTPKGTIEKYTELAGKPALPPAWSFGLWLTTSFTTDYDEATTSSFIQGMADRDIPLHVFHFDCYWMEAFEWCNFTWDPATFPDPEGMLKRYHDRGLKICVWINPYIGQKSPLFQEGMEQGYLLKKTNGDVWQTDMWQAGMGLVDFTNPDAAAWYQGKLKTLLDMGVDCFKTD
;
A
#
# COMPACT_ATOMS: atom_id res chain seq x y z
N PRO A 1 8.28 22.71 14.48
CA PRO A 1 9.43 23.39 13.86
C PRO A 1 9.13 24.88 13.73
N HIS A 2 10.13 25.74 14.03
CA HIS A 2 10.00 27.17 13.75
C HIS A 2 10.30 27.39 12.28
N VAL A 3 9.33 27.99 11.56
CA VAL A 3 9.52 28.42 10.19
C VAL A 3 9.79 29.93 10.20
N ARG A 4 10.96 30.33 9.69
CA ARG A 4 11.28 31.73 9.37
C ARG A 4 10.71 32.05 7.99
N ILE A 5 9.97 33.13 7.89
CA ILE A 5 9.45 33.65 6.62
C ILE A 5 10.11 35.02 6.37
N GLU A 6 10.62 35.20 5.16
CA GLU A 6 11.18 36.47 4.70
C GLU A 6 10.61 36.76 3.29
N GLU A 7 10.08 37.95 3.11
CA GLU A 7 9.44 38.34 1.87
C GLU A 7 9.88 39.76 1.47
N ASN A 8 10.17 39.95 0.21
CA ASN A 8 10.39 41.23 -0.42
C ASN A 8 9.77 41.22 -1.84
N GLU A 9 10.10 42.23 -2.66
CA GLU A 9 9.58 42.35 -4.02
C GLU A 9 10.12 41.25 -4.96
N GLU A 10 11.29 40.68 -4.70
CA GLU A 10 11.97 39.73 -5.57
C GLU A 10 11.74 38.28 -5.18
N PHE A 11 11.65 37.99 -3.88
CA PHE A 11 11.50 36.60 -3.42
C PHE A 11 10.64 36.46 -2.17
N LEU A 12 10.18 35.20 -1.95
CA LEU A 12 9.60 34.73 -0.70
C LEU A 12 10.41 33.51 -0.24
N LEU A 13 10.96 33.57 0.99
CA LEU A 13 11.72 32.51 1.60
C LEU A 13 10.91 31.90 2.76
N TYR A 14 10.80 30.57 2.74
CA TYR A 14 10.45 29.75 3.89
C TYR A 14 11.66 28.97 4.34
N GLN A 15 12.03 29.05 5.61
CA GLN A 15 13.19 28.35 6.17
C GLN A 15 12.86 27.65 7.49
N SER A 16 13.17 26.36 7.58
CA SER A 16 13.13 25.58 8.81
C SER A 16 14.45 24.82 8.99
N GLY A 17 15.26 25.26 9.96
CA GLY A 17 16.64 24.78 10.07
C GLY A 17 17.46 25.09 8.82
N GLU A 18 18.05 24.09 8.21
CA GLU A 18 18.81 24.22 6.96
C GLU A 18 17.95 24.06 5.70
N THR A 19 16.73 23.56 5.83
CA THR A 19 15.81 23.39 4.70
C THR A 19 15.17 24.72 4.34
N LYS A 20 15.26 25.09 3.07
CA LYS A 20 14.71 26.33 2.53
C LYS A 20 13.84 26.04 1.31
N ALA A 21 12.73 26.76 1.17
CA ALA A 21 11.99 26.92 -0.09
C ALA A 21 12.04 28.41 -0.46
N VAL A 22 12.59 28.70 -1.61
CA VAL A 22 12.76 30.06 -2.12
C VAL A 22 11.94 30.23 -3.38
N VAL A 23 10.90 31.04 -3.31
CA VAL A 23 10.08 31.40 -4.45
C VAL A 23 10.64 32.68 -5.06
N ASP A 24 11.13 32.62 -6.30
CA ASP A 24 11.50 33.80 -7.07
C ASP A 24 10.22 34.41 -7.66
N LYS A 25 9.95 35.66 -7.32
CA LYS A 25 8.72 36.37 -7.70
C LYS A 25 8.86 37.15 -8.98
N ARG A 26 10.09 37.30 -9.52
CA ARG A 26 10.35 38.05 -10.72
C ARG A 26 9.77 37.34 -11.96
N PRO A 27 9.05 38.04 -12.85
CA PRO A 27 8.38 37.40 -13.97
C PRO A 27 9.30 36.60 -14.91
N ASP A 28 10.51 37.09 -15.11
CA ASP A 28 11.48 36.48 -16.04
C ASP A 28 12.24 35.28 -15.44
N SER A 29 12.19 35.10 -14.11
CA SER A 29 12.88 34.02 -13.38
C SER A 29 12.00 33.31 -12.36
N TRP A 30 10.69 33.46 -12.51
CA TRP A 30 9.76 32.82 -11.59
C TRP A 30 10.03 31.33 -11.43
N GLY A 31 10.06 30.88 -10.18
CA GLY A 31 10.30 29.49 -9.84
C GLY A 31 10.41 29.28 -8.34
N ILE A 32 10.50 28.01 -7.96
CA ILE A 32 10.69 27.59 -6.56
C ILE A 32 11.95 26.73 -6.52
N ARG A 33 12.86 27.06 -5.62
CA ARG A 33 14.06 26.26 -5.31
C ARG A 33 13.95 25.68 -3.93
N PHE A 34 14.21 24.39 -3.79
CA PHE A 34 14.31 23.69 -2.51
C PHE A 34 15.77 23.41 -2.19
N LEU A 35 16.23 23.86 -1.02
CA LEU A 35 17.66 23.83 -0.67
C LEU A 35 17.87 23.15 0.70
N ASP A 36 19.05 22.57 0.88
CA ASP A 36 19.68 22.17 2.14
C ASP A 36 20.91 23.06 2.39
N GLY A 37 20.77 24.03 3.28
CA GLY A 37 21.74 25.11 3.38
C GLY A 37 21.80 25.94 2.10
N ASP A 38 22.93 25.86 1.39
CA ASP A 38 23.12 26.52 0.10
C ASP A 38 23.11 25.52 -1.08
N ARG A 39 22.96 24.23 -0.81
CA ARG A 39 22.87 23.18 -1.83
C ARG A 39 21.43 23.07 -2.32
N GLU A 40 21.23 23.29 -3.60
CA GLU A 40 19.93 23.02 -4.23
C GLU A 40 19.66 21.50 -4.26
N LEU A 41 18.47 21.11 -3.83
CA LEU A 41 17.97 19.73 -3.87
C LEU A 41 17.23 19.50 -5.16
N THR A 42 16.29 20.38 -5.48
CA THR A 42 15.45 20.36 -6.67
C THR A 42 14.81 21.73 -6.87
N SER A 43 14.27 21.95 -8.03
CA SER A 43 13.56 23.19 -8.37
C SER A 43 12.47 22.99 -9.40
N THR A 44 11.55 23.93 -9.43
CA THR A 44 10.54 24.07 -10.48
C THR A 44 10.54 25.52 -11.00
N GLY A 45 10.09 25.74 -12.21
CA GLY A 45 10.12 27.05 -12.81
C GLY A 45 9.19 27.19 -14.01
N PHE A 46 9.57 28.10 -14.90
CA PHE A 46 8.75 28.41 -16.07
C PHE A 46 8.39 27.17 -16.91
N ARG A 47 7.10 26.95 -17.15
CA ARG A 47 6.50 25.80 -17.87
C ARG A 47 6.62 24.43 -17.20
N ASN A 48 7.01 24.38 -15.94
CA ASN A 48 7.04 23.14 -15.17
C ASN A 48 5.71 22.86 -14.44
N MET A 49 4.93 23.91 -14.19
CA MET A 49 3.58 23.81 -13.64
C MET A 49 2.55 24.04 -14.72
N ALA A 50 1.49 23.23 -14.72
CA ALA A 50 0.37 23.42 -15.64
C ALA A 50 -0.95 22.96 -15.03
N ASN A 51 -2.04 23.62 -15.42
CA ASN A 51 -3.38 23.11 -15.28
C ASN A 51 -3.89 22.79 -16.70
N ILE A 52 -4.24 21.54 -16.93
CA ILE A 52 -4.59 21.00 -18.25
C ILE A 52 -6.06 20.55 -18.22
N ARG A 53 -6.83 21.00 -19.18
CA ARG A 53 -8.18 20.49 -19.42
C ARG A 53 -8.21 19.62 -20.65
N ASN A 54 -8.64 18.35 -20.46
CA ASN A 54 -8.93 17.45 -21.57
C ASN A 54 -10.29 17.85 -22.19
N ASN A 55 -10.28 18.29 -23.45
CA ASN A 55 -11.48 18.78 -24.11
C ASN A 55 -12.48 17.67 -24.50
N GLU A 56 -12.03 16.42 -24.57
CA GLU A 56 -12.88 15.28 -24.92
C GLU A 56 -13.64 14.77 -23.69
N THR A 57 -12.96 14.67 -22.55
CA THR A 57 -13.53 14.15 -21.30
C THR A 57 -14.04 15.24 -20.37
N GLY A 58 -13.62 16.49 -20.57
CA GLY A 58 -13.90 17.62 -19.68
C GLY A 58 -13.11 17.58 -18.37
N ARG A 59 -12.29 16.57 -18.13
CA ARG A 59 -11.46 16.43 -16.92
C ARG A 59 -10.34 17.45 -16.91
N THR A 60 -9.98 17.89 -15.71
CA THR A 60 -8.83 18.78 -15.48
C THR A 60 -7.72 18.01 -14.77
N TYR A 61 -6.48 18.39 -15.03
CA TYR A 61 -5.29 17.81 -14.43
C TYR A 61 -4.36 18.92 -13.99
N THR A 62 -3.76 18.77 -12.82
CA THR A 62 -2.68 19.66 -12.35
C THR A 62 -1.36 18.90 -12.44
N VAL A 63 -0.39 19.56 -13.02
CA VAL A 63 0.93 19.00 -13.35
C VAL A 63 2.02 19.82 -12.68
N GLU A 64 3.02 19.14 -12.15
CA GLU A 64 4.26 19.70 -11.62
C GLU A 64 5.46 18.93 -12.18
N ALA A 65 6.57 19.61 -12.41
CA ALA A 65 7.83 18.99 -12.78
C ALA A 65 8.99 19.56 -11.95
N LEU A 66 9.71 18.66 -11.30
CA LEU A 66 10.87 18.98 -10.47
C LEU A 66 12.16 18.57 -11.16
N ALA A 67 13.14 19.47 -11.15
CA ALA A 67 14.44 19.24 -11.76
C ALA A 67 15.22 18.13 -11.05
N ILE A 68 15.97 17.33 -11.82
CA ILE A 68 16.97 16.38 -11.34
C ILE A 68 18.28 16.59 -12.06
N ASP A 69 19.38 16.24 -11.39
CA ASP A 69 20.72 16.29 -11.95
C ASP A 69 21.05 15.07 -12.84
N VAL A 70 22.08 15.17 -13.66
CA VAL A 70 22.53 14.11 -14.58
C VAL A 70 22.89 12.81 -13.86
N ASP A 71 23.48 12.91 -12.68
CA ASP A 71 23.91 11.75 -11.85
C ASP A 71 22.91 11.40 -10.74
N GLU A 72 21.68 11.92 -10.87
CA GLU A 72 20.63 11.68 -9.90
C GLU A 72 19.80 10.45 -10.28
N SER A 73 19.72 9.52 -9.34
CA SER A 73 18.93 8.29 -9.47
C SER A 73 17.70 8.35 -8.57
N ILE A 74 16.58 7.93 -9.13
CA ILE A 74 15.27 7.93 -8.46
C ILE A 74 14.87 6.50 -8.10
N TYR A 75 14.35 6.32 -6.88
CA TYR A 75 13.93 5.03 -6.31
C TYR A 75 12.59 5.18 -5.62
N GLY A 76 11.90 4.08 -5.34
CA GLY A 76 10.64 4.05 -4.56
C GLY A 76 9.42 3.77 -5.41
N LEU A 77 8.33 4.51 -5.16
CA LEU A 77 7.03 4.38 -5.82
C LEU A 77 6.28 3.08 -5.50
N GLY A 78 6.53 2.50 -4.31
CA GLY A 78 5.88 1.27 -3.87
C GLY A 78 6.58 -0.01 -4.32
N GLU A 79 5.87 -1.13 -4.27
CA GLU A 79 6.37 -2.45 -4.67
C GLU A 79 6.04 -2.70 -6.15
N ARG A 80 7.07 -2.79 -6.98
CA ARG A 80 6.92 -2.94 -8.43
C ARG A 80 7.90 -3.94 -9.01
N PHE A 81 7.48 -4.65 -10.05
CA PHE A 81 8.31 -5.60 -10.81
C PHE A 81 9.19 -4.95 -11.87
N THR A 82 9.13 -3.63 -12.03
CA THR A 82 9.98 -2.86 -12.93
C THR A 82 11.37 -2.63 -12.34
N PRO A 83 12.36 -2.14 -13.12
CA PRO A 83 13.70 -1.87 -12.62
C PRO A 83 13.74 -1.03 -11.35
N PHE A 84 14.70 -1.31 -10.47
CA PHE A 84 14.84 -0.64 -9.17
C PHE A 84 15.10 0.86 -9.31
N VAL A 85 15.99 1.26 -10.23
CA VAL A 85 16.17 2.67 -10.64
C VAL A 85 15.03 3.06 -11.55
N LYS A 86 14.32 4.13 -11.22
CA LYS A 86 13.10 4.54 -11.92
C LYS A 86 13.32 5.49 -13.09
N ASN A 87 14.53 6.04 -13.26
CA ASN A 87 14.85 6.92 -14.38
C ASN A 87 14.52 6.26 -15.73
N GLY A 88 13.82 6.99 -16.57
CA GLY A 88 13.32 6.52 -17.88
C GLY A 88 11.97 5.80 -17.84
N GLN A 89 11.32 5.70 -16.67
CA GLN A 89 10.04 5.02 -16.53
C GLN A 89 8.87 6.01 -16.42
N VAL A 90 7.71 5.58 -16.93
CA VAL A 90 6.40 6.14 -16.60
C VAL A 90 5.77 5.20 -15.57
N VAL A 91 5.20 5.74 -14.51
CA VAL A 91 4.63 4.96 -13.41
C VAL A 91 3.26 5.52 -13.03
N GLU A 92 2.23 4.71 -13.24
CA GLU A 92 0.87 5.03 -12.83
C GLU A 92 0.60 4.48 -11.42
N MET A 93 0.08 5.35 -10.55
CA MET A 93 -0.29 5.01 -9.16
C MET A 93 -1.74 4.60 -9.09
N TRP A 94 -2.00 3.35 -9.42
CA TRP A 94 -3.30 2.73 -9.29
C TRP A 94 -3.14 1.33 -8.70
N ASN A 95 -3.89 1.04 -7.61
CA ASN A 95 -3.83 -0.27 -6.97
C ASN A 95 -4.63 -1.28 -7.79
N GLU A 96 -3.93 -2.18 -8.45
CA GLU A 96 -4.52 -3.26 -9.23
C GLU A 96 -3.65 -4.50 -9.12
N ASP A 97 -4.28 -5.68 -9.03
CA ASP A 97 -3.56 -6.95 -9.01
C ASP A 97 -3.01 -7.26 -10.39
N GLY A 98 -1.70 -7.15 -10.52
CA GLY A 98 -0.97 -7.45 -11.74
C GLY A 98 0.11 -8.50 -11.48
N GLY A 99 0.27 -9.47 -12.34
CA GLY A 99 1.33 -10.47 -12.22
C GLY A 99 2.75 -9.88 -12.33
N THR A 100 3.75 -10.71 -12.11
CA THR A 100 5.18 -10.33 -12.09
C THR A 100 5.74 -9.84 -13.44
N SER A 101 4.97 -9.94 -14.51
CA SER A 101 5.32 -9.48 -15.87
C SER A 101 4.56 -8.21 -16.29
N SER A 102 3.94 -7.51 -15.33
CA SER A 102 3.18 -6.29 -15.56
C SER A 102 3.75 -5.12 -14.76
N GLU A 103 3.51 -3.89 -15.24
CA GLU A 103 3.76 -2.65 -14.50
C GLU A 103 2.69 -2.39 -13.43
N ILE A 104 1.56 -3.07 -13.48
CA ILE A 104 0.47 -2.96 -12.51
C ILE A 104 0.94 -3.46 -11.15
N ALA A 105 0.55 -2.77 -10.09
CA ALA A 105 0.87 -3.14 -8.71
C ALA A 105 -0.28 -2.80 -7.77
N TYR A 106 -0.46 -3.61 -6.73
CA TYR A 106 -1.43 -3.34 -5.67
C TYR A 106 -0.82 -2.71 -4.41
N LYS A 107 0.46 -2.30 -4.48
CA LYS A 107 1.11 -1.52 -3.42
C LYS A 107 1.82 -0.32 -4.01
N ASN A 108 1.03 0.71 -4.24
CA ASN A 108 1.49 1.99 -4.76
C ASN A 108 1.71 2.97 -3.61
N ILE A 109 2.86 3.64 -3.62
CA ILE A 109 3.19 4.70 -2.67
C ILE A 109 3.71 5.87 -3.50
N PRO A 110 3.00 6.99 -3.61
CA PRO A 110 3.38 8.13 -4.46
C PRO A 110 4.53 8.93 -3.83
N PHE A 111 5.58 8.22 -3.43
CA PHE A 111 6.79 8.73 -2.81
C PHE A 111 8.02 8.17 -3.48
N TYR A 112 8.87 9.07 -3.96
CA TYR A 112 10.19 8.71 -4.45
C TYR A 112 11.30 9.30 -3.58
N ILE A 113 12.45 8.65 -3.58
CA ILE A 113 13.67 9.11 -2.96
C ILE A 113 14.79 9.19 -3.99
N THR A 114 15.78 10.05 -3.72
CA THR A 114 16.94 10.22 -4.58
C THR A 114 18.23 9.82 -3.88
N ASN A 115 19.27 9.48 -4.66
CA ASN A 115 20.62 9.30 -4.13
C ASN A 115 21.22 10.60 -3.57
N LYS A 116 20.60 11.76 -3.84
CA LYS A 116 21.02 13.08 -3.31
C LYS A 116 20.51 13.35 -1.89
N GLY A 117 19.71 12.44 -1.31
CA GLY A 117 19.25 12.49 0.08
C GLY A 117 18.05 13.38 0.33
N TYR A 118 17.17 13.50 -0.65
CA TYR A 118 15.83 14.02 -0.49
C TYR A 118 14.81 13.09 -1.14
N GLY A 119 13.54 13.33 -0.88
CA GLY A 119 12.43 12.63 -1.52
C GLY A 119 11.24 13.55 -1.74
N VAL A 120 10.31 13.10 -2.55
CA VAL A 120 9.08 13.82 -2.83
C VAL A 120 7.89 12.88 -2.64
N LEU A 121 6.94 13.30 -1.81
CA LEU A 121 5.66 12.65 -1.63
C LEU A 121 4.59 13.49 -2.31
N VAL A 122 3.83 12.90 -3.22
CA VAL A 122 2.61 13.51 -3.77
C VAL A 122 1.44 13.08 -2.87
N ASP A 123 0.80 14.06 -2.24
CA ASP A 123 -0.28 13.82 -1.29
C ASP A 123 -1.63 13.89 -2.03
N ASN A 124 -2.01 12.77 -2.62
CA ASN A 124 -3.25 12.63 -3.37
C ASN A 124 -3.87 11.25 -3.16
N GLU A 125 -5.19 11.20 -3.00
CA GLU A 125 -5.96 9.98 -2.77
C GLU A 125 -6.35 9.25 -4.06
N GLY A 126 -6.29 9.93 -5.19
CA GLY A 126 -6.61 9.39 -6.51
C GLY A 126 -5.36 8.95 -7.27
N ASP A 127 -5.55 8.78 -8.57
CA ASP A 127 -4.49 8.38 -9.47
C ASP A 127 -3.41 9.47 -9.56
N VAL A 128 -2.16 9.05 -9.46
CA VAL A 128 -0.99 9.89 -9.69
C VAL A 128 -0.15 9.29 -10.80
N SER A 129 0.11 10.06 -11.84
CA SER A 129 1.03 9.66 -12.90
C SER A 129 2.41 10.28 -12.67
N PHE A 130 3.47 9.48 -12.78
CA PHE A 130 4.86 9.93 -12.74
C PHE A 130 5.57 9.66 -14.05
N GLU A 131 6.22 10.68 -14.57
CA GLU A 131 7.17 10.60 -15.69
C GLU A 131 8.58 10.90 -15.17
N ILE A 132 9.38 9.86 -14.96
CA ILE A 132 10.67 9.95 -14.27
C ILE A 132 11.79 9.97 -15.29
N ALA A 133 12.26 11.16 -15.68
CA ALA A 133 13.26 11.31 -16.73
C ALA A 133 12.87 10.60 -18.06
N SER A 134 11.59 10.36 -18.28
CA SER A 134 11.06 9.63 -19.45
C SER A 134 10.68 10.59 -20.56
N GLU A 135 10.06 11.70 -20.25
CA GLU A 135 9.74 12.75 -21.22
C GLU A 135 10.94 13.69 -21.42
N LYS A 136 11.58 14.14 -20.32
CA LYS A 136 12.85 14.87 -20.29
C LYS A 136 13.76 14.28 -19.23
N VAL A 137 15.02 14.06 -19.61
CA VAL A 137 16.04 13.45 -18.73
C VAL A 137 16.39 14.26 -17.49
N GLU A 138 16.06 15.54 -17.48
CA GLU A 138 16.40 16.53 -16.45
C GLU A 138 15.28 16.77 -15.44
N ARG A 139 14.17 15.99 -15.46
CA ARG A 139 13.05 16.21 -14.55
C ARG A 139 12.27 14.96 -14.20
N VAL A 140 11.63 15.01 -13.06
CA VAL A 140 10.50 14.15 -12.68
C VAL A 140 9.24 15.00 -12.80
N GLN A 141 8.33 14.60 -13.67
CA GLN A 141 7.02 15.20 -13.80
C GLN A 141 5.99 14.31 -13.10
N PHE A 142 5.03 14.92 -12.42
CA PHE A 142 3.88 14.19 -11.85
C PHE A 142 2.61 15.00 -12.06
N SER A 143 1.50 14.26 -12.17
CA SER A 143 0.18 14.85 -12.41
C SER A 143 -0.90 14.12 -11.63
N VAL A 144 -1.93 14.88 -11.27
CA VAL A 144 -3.14 14.40 -10.59
C VAL A 144 -4.39 14.94 -11.28
N GLU A 145 -5.50 14.23 -11.19
CA GLU A 145 -6.80 14.77 -11.64
C GLU A 145 -7.27 15.86 -10.68
N GLY A 146 -7.87 16.92 -11.23
CA GLY A 146 -8.39 18.05 -10.50
C GLY A 146 -7.54 19.31 -10.65
N GLU A 147 -7.89 20.33 -9.85
CA GLU A 147 -7.28 21.67 -9.89
C GLU A 147 -6.36 21.94 -8.69
N ARG A 148 -6.08 20.91 -7.90
CA ARG A 148 -5.22 20.98 -6.72
C ARG A 148 -4.18 19.87 -6.74
N LEU A 149 -2.95 20.24 -6.40
CA LEU A 149 -1.83 19.33 -6.26
C LEU A 149 -1.04 19.69 -5.00
N ASP A 150 -1.02 18.77 -4.05
CA ASP A 150 -0.22 18.90 -2.83
C ASP A 150 0.97 17.94 -2.90
N TYR A 151 2.16 18.40 -2.54
CA TYR A 151 3.33 17.55 -2.43
C TYR A 151 4.30 18.05 -1.36
N TYR A 152 5.11 17.14 -0.84
CA TYR A 152 6.13 17.42 0.16
C TYR A 152 7.52 17.14 -0.39
N VAL A 153 8.42 18.10 -0.30
CA VAL A 153 9.86 17.89 -0.52
C VAL A 153 10.51 17.60 0.82
N ILE A 154 11.02 16.40 1.01
CA ILE A 154 11.51 15.86 2.27
C ILE A 154 13.04 15.83 2.24
N ASN A 155 13.70 16.76 2.94
CA ASN A 155 15.16 16.81 3.05
C ASN A 155 15.65 15.91 4.18
N GLY A 156 16.14 14.72 3.85
CA GLY A 156 16.72 13.76 4.79
C GLY A 156 18.26 13.76 4.83
N LYS A 157 18.92 14.50 3.93
CA LYS A 157 20.38 14.55 3.73
C LYS A 157 21.00 13.24 3.22
N THR A 158 20.36 12.12 3.49
CA THR A 158 20.73 10.78 3.02
C THR A 158 19.44 10.02 2.66
N PRO A 159 19.47 8.99 1.81
CA PRO A 159 18.29 8.18 1.53
C PRO A 159 17.64 7.58 2.80
N LYS A 160 18.46 7.11 3.76
CA LYS A 160 17.96 6.60 5.05
C LYS A 160 17.29 7.70 5.88
N GLY A 161 17.87 8.88 5.98
CA GLY A 161 17.30 10.02 6.69
C GLY A 161 16.03 10.54 6.01
N THR A 162 15.95 10.40 4.68
CA THR A 162 14.71 10.73 3.93
C THR A 162 13.56 9.78 4.28
N ILE A 163 13.82 8.47 4.35
CA ILE A 163 12.83 7.48 4.80
C ILE A 163 12.42 7.73 6.25
N GLU A 164 13.37 8.06 7.13
CA GLU A 164 13.08 8.37 8.54
C GLU A 164 12.09 9.55 8.66
N LYS A 165 12.34 10.64 7.95
CA LYS A 165 11.43 11.80 7.92
C LYS A 165 10.11 11.52 7.23
N TYR A 166 10.13 10.75 6.14
CA TYR A 166 8.91 10.29 5.49
C TYR A 166 8.02 9.51 6.46
N THR A 167 8.60 8.57 7.22
CA THR A 167 7.85 7.77 8.17
C THR A 167 7.42 8.55 9.42
N GLU A 168 8.06 9.66 9.75
CA GLU A 168 7.55 10.62 10.74
C GLU A 168 6.28 11.32 10.27
N LEU A 169 6.17 11.59 8.96
CA LEU A 169 5.00 12.20 8.35
C LEU A 169 3.88 11.19 8.10
N ALA A 170 4.20 10.07 7.46
CA ALA A 170 3.23 9.07 6.99
C ALA A 170 2.91 7.97 8.01
N GLY A 171 3.60 7.94 9.14
CA GLY A 171 3.50 6.89 10.15
C GLY A 171 4.62 5.85 10.02
N LYS A 172 5.09 5.37 11.15
CA LYS A 172 6.08 4.30 11.20
C LYS A 172 5.42 2.94 11.10
N PRO A 173 6.02 1.97 10.37
CA PRO A 173 5.53 0.60 10.36
C PRO A 173 5.71 -0.03 11.75
N ALA A 174 4.85 -1.00 12.08
CA ALA A 174 5.06 -1.84 13.24
C ALA A 174 6.33 -2.66 13.08
N LEU A 175 7.02 -2.94 14.19
CA LEU A 175 8.13 -3.90 14.18
C LEU A 175 7.53 -5.31 14.24
N PRO A 176 7.62 -6.11 13.17
CA PRO A 176 7.08 -7.46 13.18
C PRO A 176 7.92 -8.38 14.08
N PRO A 177 7.32 -9.45 14.62
CA PRO A 177 8.07 -10.43 15.44
C PRO A 177 9.11 -11.17 14.59
N ALA A 178 10.21 -11.61 15.24
CA ALA A 178 11.33 -12.22 14.54
C ALA A 178 10.96 -13.46 13.71
N TRP A 179 9.99 -14.25 14.16
CA TRP A 179 9.53 -15.45 13.44
C TRP A 179 8.91 -15.14 12.08
N SER A 180 8.36 -13.92 11.88
CA SER A 180 7.75 -13.52 10.61
C SER A 180 8.76 -13.37 9.46
N PHE A 181 10.05 -13.26 9.77
CA PHE A 181 11.14 -13.29 8.78
C PHE A 181 11.64 -14.70 8.47
N GLY A 182 11.03 -15.74 9.05
CA GLY A 182 11.33 -17.12 8.77
C GLY A 182 10.72 -17.62 7.46
N LEU A 183 10.87 -18.93 7.20
CA LEU A 183 10.28 -19.54 6.02
C LEU A 183 8.78 -19.80 6.24
N TRP A 184 7.98 -19.41 5.27
CA TRP A 184 6.54 -19.63 5.19
C TRP A 184 6.24 -20.67 4.12
N LEU A 185 5.36 -21.62 4.42
CA LEU A 185 4.84 -22.60 3.47
C LEU A 185 3.34 -22.42 3.32
N THR A 186 2.89 -22.37 2.08
CA THR A 186 1.48 -22.41 1.71
C THR A 186 1.29 -23.32 0.52
N THR A 187 0.13 -23.99 0.44
CA THR A 187 -0.30 -24.70 -0.77
C THR A 187 -1.24 -23.87 -1.61
N SER A 188 -1.49 -22.61 -1.18
CA SER A 188 -2.43 -21.70 -1.82
C SER A 188 -3.84 -22.33 -1.93
N PHE A 189 -4.60 -21.99 -2.95
CA PHE A 189 -5.92 -22.56 -3.25
C PHE A 189 -5.86 -23.70 -4.29
N THR A 190 -4.67 -24.14 -4.65
CA THR A 190 -4.46 -25.11 -5.75
C THR A 190 -4.42 -26.56 -5.30
N THR A 191 -4.44 -26.81 -4.01
CA THR A 191 -4.32 -28.14 -3.40
C THR A 191 -5.44 -28.32 -2.40
N ASP A 192 -6.18 -29.42 -2.51
CA ASP A 192 -7.08 -29.88 -1.48
C ASP A 192 -6.26 -30.24 -0.25
N TYR A 193 -6.64 -29.72 0.91
CA TYR A 193 -5.92 -29.95 2.14
C TYR A 193 -6.85 -30.13 3.34
N ASP A 194 -6.51 -31.16 4.09
CA ASP A 194 -7.00 -31.41 5.42
C ASP A 194 -5.80 -31.46 6.38
N GLU A 195 -6.02 -31.75 7.63
CA GLU A 195 -4.92 -31.85 8.61
C GLU A 195 -3.89 -32.92 8.22
N ALA A 196 -4.31 -34.05 7.68
CA ALA A 196 -3.39 -35.14 7.29
C ALA A 196 -2.48 -34.67 6.13
N THR A 197 -3.06 -34.02 5.13
CA THR A 197 -2.33 -33.49 3.96
C THR A 197 -1.35 -32.39 4.38
N THR A 198 -1.79 -31.41 5.16
CA THR A 198 -0.92 -30.31 5.63
C THR A 198 0.19 -30.82 6.54
N SER A 199 -0.11 -31.78 7.42
CA SER A 199 0.90 -32.46 8.25
C SER A 199 1.95 -33.18 7.43
N SER A 200 1.58 -33.78 6.29
CA SER A 200 2.53 -34.45 5.37
C SER A 200 3.49 -33.45 4.73
N PHE A 201 3.01 -32.26 4.36
CA PHE A 201 3.87 -31.19 3.81
C PHE A 201 4.85 -30.67 4.86
N ILE A 202 4.35 -30.41 6.07
CA ILE A 202 5.17 -29.96 7.20
C ILE A 202 6.22 -31.02 7.55
N GLN A 203 5.85 -32.31 7.54
CA GLN A 203 6.79 -33.41 7.77
C GLN A 203 7.81 -33.51 6.62
N GLY A 204 7.39 -33.34 5.39
CA GLY A 204 8.27 -33.32 4.23
C GLY A 204 9.35 -32.22 4.28
N MET A 205 9.05 -31.07 4.89
CA MET A 205 10.06 -30.03 5.17
C MET A 205 11.05 -30.51 6.22
N ALA A 206 10.55 -31.06 7.33
CA ALA A 206 11.39 -31.58 8.41
C ALA A 206 12.32 -32.72 7.93
N ASP A 207 11.83 -33.65 7.13
CA ASP A 207 12.59 -34.78 6.58
C ASP A 207 13.74 -34.34 5.64
N ARG A 208 13.72 -33.08 5.18
CA ARG A 208 14.73 -32.45 4.31
C ARG A 208 15.59 -31.44 5.05
N ASP A 209 15.48 -31.37 6.37
CA ASP A 209 16.18 -30.37 7.19
C ASP A 209 15.91 -28.91 6.74
N ILE A 210 14.72 -28.64 6.20
CA ILE A 210 14.29 -27.30 5.82
C ILE A 210 13.54 -26.67 7.00
N PRO A 211 14.07 -25.61 7.62
CA PRO A 211 13.44 -24.99 8.77
C PRO A 211 12.18 -24.24 8.34
N LEU A 212 11.02 -24.75 8.74
CA LEU A 212 9.72 -24.12 8.52
C LEU A 212 9.29 -23.36 9.77
N HIS A 213 8.86 -22.12 9.61
CA HIS A 213 8.44 -21.26 10.72
C HIS A 213 6.94 -20.99 10.72
N VAL A 214 6.34 -20.83 9.55
CA VAL A 214 4.93 -20.49 9.40
C VAL A 214 4.28 -21.41 8.37
N PHE A 215 3.11 -21.97 8.71
CA PHE A 215 2.23 -22.58 7.74
C PHE A 215 1.04 -21.67 7.48
N HIS A 216 0.75 -21.41 6.20
CA HIS A 216 -0.35 -20.58 5.78
C HIS A 216 -1.46 -21.41 5.15
N PHE A 217 -2.67 -21.30 5.70
CA PHE A 217 -3.89 -21.81 5.12
C PHE A 217 -4.56 -20.75 4.26
N ASP A 218 -4.73 -21.04 2.97
CA ASP A 218 -5.45 -20.18 2.04
C ASP A 218 -6.97 -20.37 2.17
N CYS A 219 -7.79 -19.76 1.35
CA CYS A 219 -9.23 -19.59 1.52
C CYS A 219 -10.03 -20.86 1.88
N TYR A 220 -9.58 -22.04 1.47
CA TYR A 220 -10.26 -23.34 1.73
C TYR A 220 -10.09 -23.91 3.14
N TRP A 221 -9.56 -23.11 4.10
CA TRP A 221 -9.73 -23.46 5.50
C TRP A 221 -11.18 -23.24 5.96
N MET A 222 -11.94 -22.38 5.23
CA MET A 222 -13.37 -22.18 5.36
C MET A 222 -14.13 -23.04 4.35
N GLU A 223 -15.40 -23.28 4.58
CA GLU A 223 -16.27 -23.93 3.61
C GLU A 223 -16.34 -23.15 2.30
N ALA A 224 -16.20 -23.86 1.19
CA ALA A 224 -16.18 -23.26 -0.13
C ALA A 224 -17.48 -22.47 -0.41
N PHE A 225 -17.31 -21.28 -0.99
CA PHE A 225 -18.37 -20.31 -1.29
C PHE A 225 -19.05 -19.66 -0.07
N GLU A 226 -18.60 -19.92 1.15
CA GLU A 226 -19.01 -19.22 2.36
C GLU A 226 -17.95 -18.21 2.85
N TRP A 227 -17.09 -17.73 1.99
CA TRP A 227 -16.06 -16.73 2.31
C TRP A 227 -16.69 -15.36 2.61
N CYS A 228 -16.36 -14.65 3.63
CA CYS A 228 -15.63 -15.09 4.82
C CYS A 228 -16.64 -15.38 5.91
N ASN A 229 -16.77 -16.62 6.31
CA ASN A 229 -17.59 -16.98 7.45
C ASN A 229 -16.76 -17.08 8.76
N PHE A 230 -15.41 -17.02 8.65
CA PHE A 230 -14.43 -17.12 9.76
C PHE A 230 -14.58 -18.38 10.60
N THR A 231 -15.03 -19.46 9.97
CA THR A 231 -15.22 -20.76 10.61
C THR A 231 -14.46 -21.84 9.85
N TRP A 232 -13.69 -22.65 10.56
CA TRP A 232 -13.03 -23.81 9.97
C TRP A 232 -14.08 -24.76 9.40
N ASP A 233 -13.87 -25.23 8.17
CA ASP A 233 -14.76 -26.21 7.54
C ASP A 233 -14.74 -27.51 8.35
N PRO A 234 -15.84 -27.90 9.00
CA PRO A 234 -15.87 -29.08 9.87
C PRO A 234 -15.72 -30.40 9.13
N ALA A 235 -15.98 -30.40 7.81
CA ALA A 235 -15.78 -31.58 6.97
C ALA A 235 -14.30 -31.86 6.73
N THR A 236 -13.49 -30.80 6.67
CA THR A 236 -12.05 -30.86 6.34
C THR A 236 -11.20 -30.76 7.63
N PHE A 237 -11.62 -29.94 8.58
CA PHE A 237 -10.92 -29.65 9.84
C PHE A 237 -11.85 -29.90 11.04
N PRO A 238 -12.13 -31.16 11.40
CA PRO A 238 -13.09 -31.48 12.47
C PRO A 238 -12.61 -31.14 13.90
N ASP A 239 -11.30 -30.92 14.08
CA ASP A 239 -10.66 -30.57 15.36
C ASP A 239 -9.64 -29.42 15.15
N PRO A 240 -10.09 -28.23 14.81
CA PRO A 240 -9.17 -27.15 14.46
C PRO A 240 -8.30 -26.68 15.64
N GLU A 241 -8.86 -26.58 16.85
CA GLU A 241 -8.10 -26.19 18.04
C GLU A 241 -7.01 -27.22 18.38
N GLY A 242 -7.33 -28.50 18.30
CA GLY A 242 -6.35 -29.55 18.49
C GLY A 242 -5.27 -29.56 17.40
N MET A 243 -5.64 -29.33 16.14
CA MET A 243 -4.71 -29.21 15.03
C MET A 243 -3.76 -28.03 15.25
N LEU A 244 -4.27 -26.84 15.56
CA LEU A 244 -3.46 -25.65 15.83
C LEU A 244 -2.47 -25.91 16.97
N LYS A 245 -2.94 -26.55 18.05
CA LYS A 245 -2.06 -26.93 19.15
C LYS A 245 -0.95 -27.91 18.72
N ARG A 246 -1.27 -28.92 17.91
CA ARG A 246 -0.27 -29.88 17.39
C ARG A 246 0.79 -29.19 16.53
N TYR A 247 0.42 -28.19 15.79
CA TYR A 247 1.37 -27.40 14.97
C TYR A 247 2.22 -26.45 15.84
N HIS A 248 1.64 -25.82 16.84
CA HIS A 248 2.39 -25.04 17.82
C HIS A 248 3.39 -25.92 18.62
N ASP A 249 3.00 -27.14 19.01
CA ASP A 249 3.91 -28.08 19.69
C ASP A 249 5.12 -28.48 18.80
N ARG A 250 5.01 -28.31 17.47
CA ARG A 250 6.12 -28.43 16.49
C ARG A 250 6.91 -27.15 16.26
N GLY A 251 6.58 -26.07 16.96
CA GLY A 251 7.24 -24.76 16.84
C GLY A 251 6.76 -23.89 15.68
N LEU A 252 5.66 -24.26 15.02
CA LEU A 252 5.11 -23.50 13.89
C LEU A 252 4.21 -22.36 14.38
N LYS A 253 4.15 -21.31 13.56
CA LYS A 253 3.11 -20.27 13.58
C LYS A 253 2.10 -20.52 12.48
N ILE A 254 0.84 -20.15 12.72
CA ILE A 254 -0.25 -20.40 11.78
C ILE A 254 -0.82 -19.09 11.28
N CYS A 255 -0.81 -18.94 9.96
CA CYS A 255 -1.46 -17.86 9.24
C CYS A 255 -2.71 -18.39 8.53
N VAL A 256 -3.80 -17.65 8.57
CA VAL A 256 -4.98 -17.97 7.77
C VAL A 256 -5.33 -16.82 6.84
N TRP A 257 -5.78 -17.15 5.64
CA TRP A 257 -6.28 -16.21 4.67
C TRP A 257 -7.61 -15.60 5.15
N ILE A 258 -7.74 -14.30 4.98
CA ILE A 258 -8.97 -13.55 5.20
C ILE A 258 -9.17 -12.54 4.07
N ASN A 259 -10.40 -12.05 3.95
CA ASN A 259 -10.75 -11.01 2.99
C ASN A 259 -11.90 -10.18 3.58
N PRO A 260 -11.97 -8.87 3.35
CA PRO A 260 -13.08 -8.02 3.78
C PRO A 260 -14.38 -8.22 2.97
N TYR A 261 -14.34 -9.03 1.93
CA TYR A 261 -15.53 -9.45 1.20
C TYR A 261 -16.22 -10.62 1.88
N ILE A 262 -17.52 -10.52 2.05
CA ILE A 262 -18.36 -11.57 2.65
C ILE A 262 -19.18 -12.23 1.56
N GLY A 263 -18.99 -13.52 1.34
CA GLY A 263 -19.77 -14.29 0.35
C GLY A 263 -21.25 -14.33 0.68
N GLN A 264 -22.12 -14.23 -0.32
CA GLN A 264 -23.56 -14.19 -0.11
C GLN A 264 -24.11 -15.45 0.58
N LYS A 265 -23.45 -16.60 0.44
CA LYS A 265 -23.79 -17.83 1.16
C LYS A 265 -23.34 -17.84 2.63
N SER A 266 -22.36 -17.00 2.99
CA SER A 266 -21.89 -16.90 4.36
C SER A 266 -23.00 -16.42 5.29
N PRO A 267 -23.19 -17.04 6.47
CA PRO A 267 -24.12 -16.54 7.48
C PRO A 267 -23.85 -15.08 7.86
N LEU A 268 -22.60 -14.65 7.75
CA LEU A 268 -22.19 -13.29 8.07
C LEU A 268 -22.66 -12.25 7.05
N PHE A 269 -23.03 -12.68 5.82
CA PHE A 269 -23.63 -11.76 4.86
C PHE A 269 -25.00 -11.28 5.35
N GLN A 270 -25.86 -12.21 5.81
CA GLN A 270 -27.15 -11.85 6.36
C GLN A 270 -27.01 -10.99 7.61
N GLU A 271 -26.15 -11.40 8.55
CA GLU A 271 -25.85 -10.66 9.78
C GLU A 271 -25.38 -9.22 9.45
N GLY A 272 -24.39 -9.08 8.57
CA GLY A 272 -23.83 -7.79 8.18
C GLY A 272 -24.81 -6.90 7.43
N MET A 273 -25.67 -7.48 6.60
CA MET A 273 -26.73 -6.75 5.89
C MET A 273 -27.77 -6.20 6.89
N GLU A 274 -28.27 -7.01 7.82
CA GLU A 274 -29.30 -6.61 8.79
C GLU A 274 -28.78 -5.57 9.78
N GLN A 275 -27.52 -5.65 10.16
CA GLN A 275 -26.89 -4.70 11.08
C GLN A 275 -26.37 -3.44 10.36
N GLY A 276 -26.39 -3.41 9.04
CA GLY A 276 -25.88 -2.28 8.27
C GLY A 276 -24.37 -2.16 8.25
N TYR A 277 -23.65 -3.27 8.35
CA TYR A 277 -22.18 -3.36 8.37
C TYR A 277 -21.55 -3.52 6.98
N LEU A 278 -22.36 -3.73 5.95
CA LEU A 278 -21.90 -3.84 4.57
C LEU A 278 -22.13 -2.52 3.82
N LEU A 279 -21.24 -2.22 2.87
CA LEU A 279 -21.37 -1.06 1.99
C LEU A 279 -22.71 -1.10 1.24
N LYS A 280 -23.32 0.08 1.06
CA LYS A 280 -24.62 0.25 0.42
C LYS A 280 -24.53 1.11 -0.84
N LYS A 281 -25.39 0.79 -1.79
CA LYS A 281 -25.69 1.65 -2.94
C LYS A 281 -26.52 2.85 -2.48
N THR A 282 -26.64 3.85 -3.35
CA THR A 282 -27.43 5.07 -3.07
C THR A 282 -28.92 4.80 -2.84
N ASN A 283 -29.44 3.66 -3.33
CA ASN A 283 -30.81 3.22 -3.11
C ASN A 283 -31.01 2.45 -1.78
N GLY A 284 -29.94 2.23 -1.01
CA GLY A 284 -29.96 1.53 0.28
C GLY A 284 -29.70 0.03 0.23
N ASP A 285 -29.66 -0.58 -0.96
CA ASP A 285 -29.31 -1.98 -1.13
C ASP A 285 -27.82 -2.21 -0.82
N VAL A 286 -27.47 -3.44 -0.40
CA VAL A 286 -26.06 -3.83 -0.24
C VAL A 286 -25.35 -3.72 -1.59
N TRP A 287 -24.19 -3.06 -1.59
CA TRP A 287 -23.29 -3.10 -2.74
C TRP A 287 -22.64 -4.48 -2.82
N GLN A 288 -22.69 -5.12 -3.98
CA GLN A 288 -22.14 -6.44 -4.22
C GLN A 288 -21.22 -6.44 -5.44
N THR A 289 -20.21 -7.29 -5.41
CA THR A 289 -19.28 -7.53 -6.52
C THR A 289 -19.27 -9.01 -6.91
N ASP A 290 -18.96 -9.27 -8.16
CA ASP A 290 -18.86 -10.62 -8.74
C ASP A 290 -17.44 -10.92 -9.26
N MET A 291 -16.41 -10.16 -8.82
CA MET A 291 -15.08 -10.21 -9.44
C MET A 291 -14.46 -11.62 -9.45
N TRP A 292 -14.44 -12.33 -8.31
CA TRP A 292 -13.90 -13.69 -8.25
C TRP A 292 -14.87 -14.70 -7.59
N GLN A 293 -15.87 -14.20 -6.90
CA GLN A 293 -17.02 -14.97 -6.41
C GLN A 293 -18.28 -14.13 -6.53
N ALA A 294 -19.38 -14.74 -6.99
CA ALA A 294 -20.63 -14.04 -7.17
C ALA A 294 -21.23 -13.54 -5.84
N GLY A 295 -21.72 -12.32 -5.86
CA GLY A 295 -22.56 -11.76 -4.82
C GLY A 295 -21.85 -11.42 -3.51
N MET A 296 -20.54 -11.12 -3.53
CA MET A 296 -19.84 -10.71 -2.31
C MET A 296 -20.22 -9.29 -1.88
N GLY A 297 -20.52 -9.11 -0.59
CA GLY A 297 -20.66 -7.79 0.03
C GLY A 297 -19.34 -7.36 0.67
N LEU A 298 -19.05 -6.05 0.67
CA LEU A 298 -17.85 -5.49 1.29
C LEU A 298 -18.18 -4.88 2.65
N VAL A 299 -17.37 -5.16 3.66
CA VAL A 299 -17.51 -4.57 4.99
C VAL A 299 -17.23 -3.07 4.95
N ASP A 300 -18.09 -2.28 5.55
CA ASP A 300 -17.92 -0.83 5.66
C ASP A 300 -17.06 -0.47 6.86
N PHE A 301 -15.75 -0.40 6.67
CA PHE A 301 -14.80 -0.01 7.71
C PHE A 301 -14.84 1.48 8.10
N THR A 302 -15.62 2.31 7.41
CA THR A 302 -15.90 3.68 7.85
C THR A 302 -16.93 3.70 8.99
N ASN A 303 -17.67 2.59 9.17
CA ASN A 303 -18.57 2.36 10.29
C ASN A 303 -17.80 1.70 11.45
N PRO A 304 -17.62 2.37 12.62
CA PRO A 304 -16.90 1.80 13.76
C PRO A 304 -17.51 0.49 14.29
N ASP A 305 -18.83 0.35 14.22
CA ASP A 305 -19.51 -0.87 14.69
C ASP A 305 -19.23 -2.05 13.75
N ALA A 306 -19.18 -1.81 12.43
CA ALA A 306 -18.78 -2.83 11.46
C ALA A 306 -17.31 -3.23 11.64
N ALA A 307 -16.43 -2.26 11.89
CA ALA A 307 -15.03 -2.55 12.20
C ALA A 307 -14.88 -3.40 13.48
N ALA A 308 -15.61 -3.06 14.55
CA ALA A 308 -15.61 -3.82 15.80
C ALA A 308 -16.18 -5.24 15.61
N TRP A 309 -17.24 -5.37 14.84
CA TRP A 309 -17.84 -6.66 14.48
C TRP A 309 -16.83 -7.56 13.74
N TYR A 310 -16.17 -7.03 12.71
CA TYR A 310 -15.16 -7.76 11.94
C TYR A 310 -13.97 -8.17 12.82
N GLN A 311 -13.45 -7.24 13.65
CA GLN A 311 -12.39 -7.51 14.62
C GLN A 311 -12.78 -8.62 15.62
N GLY A 312 -14.06 -8.66 16.03
CA GLY A 312 -14.58 -9.71 16.90
C GLY A 312 -14.48 -11.11 16.27
N LYS A 313 -14.73 -11.23 14.96
CA LYS A 313 -14.57 -12.50 14.24
C LYS A 313 -13.08 -12.92 14.17
N LEU A 314 -12.18 -11.96 13.88
CA LEU A 314 -10.74 -12.24 13.89
C LEU A 314 -10.23 -12.61 15.28
N LYS A 315 -10.73 -11.94 16.31
CA LYS A 315 -10.36 -12.28 17.70
C LYS A 315 -10.69 -13.71 18.07
N THR A 316 -11.84 -14.24 17.62
CA THR A 316 -12.21 -15.64 17.87
C THR A 316 -11.16 -16.61 17.31
N LEU A 317 -10.62 -16.32 16.10
CA LEU A 317 -9.55 -17.13 15.50
C LEU A 317 -8.23 -17.03 16.27
N LEU A 318 -7.87 -15.81 16.73
CA LEU A 318 -6.68 -15.61 17.57
C LEU A 318 -6.80 -16.36 18.91
N ASP A 319 -7.97 -16.30 19.55
CA ASP A 319 -8.24 -17.00 20.82
C ASP A 319 -8.19 -18.54 20.63
N MET A 320 -8.51 -19.04 19.44
CA MET A 320 -8.43 -20.46 19.08
C MET A 320 -6.97 -20.92 18.85
N GLY A 321 -6.06 -20.02 18.49
CA GLY A 321 -4.63 -20.30 18.26
C GLY A 321 -4.10 -19.95 16.87
N VAL A 322 -4.83 -19.20 16.06
CA VAL A 322 -4.27 -18.57 14.85
C VAL A 322 -3.31 -17.45 15.27
N ASP A 323 -2.14 -17.37 14.65
CA ASP A 323 -1.10 -16.38 15.02
C ASP A 323 -1.17 -15.09 14.19
N CYS A 324 -1.60 -15.17 12.94
CA CYS A 324 -1.68 -14.01 12.04
C CYS A 324 -2.60 -14.27 10.84
N PHE A 325 -2.83 -13.22 10.06
CA PHE A 325 -3.71 -13.23 8.90
C PHE A 325 -2.99 -12.75 7.64
N LYS A 326 -3.25 -13.42 6.51
CA LYS A 326 -3.00 -12.88 5.18
C LYS A 326 -4.29 -12.21 4.72
N THR A 327 -4.29 -10.90 4.61
CA THR A 327 -5.41 -10.15 4.03
C THR A 327 -5.24 -10.09 2.52
N ASP A 328 -6.22 -10.57 1.82
CA ASP A 328 -6.20 -10.60 0.36
C ASP A 328 -7.12 -9.52 -0.23
#